data_b3b1df519252ab8b361baa2ddd2d430a
#
_entry.id   b3b1df519252ab8b361baa2ddd2d430a
#
_cell.length_a   1.000
_cell.length_b   1.000
_cell.length_c   1.000
_cell.angle_alpha   90.00
_cell.angle_beta   90.00
_cell.angle_gamma   90.00
#
_symmetry.space_group_name_H-M   'P 1'
#
loop_
_entity.id
_entity.type
_entity.pdbx_description
1 polymer ?
#
loop_
_entity_poly.entity_id
_entity_poly.type
_entity_poly.pdbx_seq_one_letter_code
_entity_poly.pdbx_strand_id
1 'polypeptide(L)'
;MNTGLKLEKIFFILLVGSFFSFTNNDNNYQTECISNDIDGYTTIKIWNPQKGEKYKAKQAQEDAVYAVLINGIAGTNGCTTQPPILKNNEYESKFKNIEKSFFAKNGKWLLFIRSAATETTLPTSLGKKKWKVYQVSISKKELRKYLEDHNIIKALNTGF
;
A
#
# COMPACT_ATOMS: atom_id res chain seq x y z
N MET A 1 -34.54 -42.14 -52.48
CA MET A 1 -34.87 -40.85 -51.88
C MET A 1 -33.97 -40.65 -50.67
N ASN A 2 -33.07 -39.70 -50.82
CA ASN A 2 -32.02 -39.42 -49.82
C ASN A 2 -32.55 -38.54 -48.67
N THR A 3 -32.29 -38.91 -47.45
CA THR A 3 -32.32 -37.95 -46.37
C THR A 3 -31.00 -38.08 -45.59
N GLY A 4 -30.07 -37.19 -45.96
CA GLY A 4 -28.81 -37.04 -45.26
C GLY A 4 -29.00 -36.39 -43.90
N LEU A 5 -28.61 -37.10 -42.85
CA LEU A 5 -28.54 -36.54 -41.52
C LEU A 5 -27.22 -35.78 -41.38
N LYS A 6 -27.30 -34.46 -41.36
CA LYS A 6 -26.13 -33.63 -41.07
C LYS A 6 -25.82 -33.69 -39.58
N LEU A 7 -24.69 -34.31 -39.29
CA LEU A 7 -24.10 -34.30 -37.96
C LEU A 7 -23.46 -32.94 -37.71
N GLU A 8 -24.16 -32.06 -37.04
CA GLU A 8 -23.56 -30.80 -36.54
C GLU A 8 -22.66 -31.13 -35.39
N LYS A 9 -21.36 -30.91 -35.63
CA LYS A 9 -20.34 -30.98 -34.61
C LYS A 9 -20.50 -29.77 -33.68
N ILE A 10 -21.11 -29.99 -32.54
CA ILE A 10 -21.12 -29.03 -31.43
C ILE A 10 -19.72 -28.98 -30.88
N PHE A 11 -18.98 -27.93 -31.28
CA PHE A 11 -17.66 -27.62 -30.75
C PHE A 11 -17.87 -26.94 -29.40
N PHE A 12 -17.84 -27.76 -28.34
CA PHE A 12 -17.91 -27.25 -26.97
C PHE A 12 -16.56 -26.60 -26.64
N ILE A 13 -16.44 -25.30 -26.92
CA ILE A 13 -15.29 -24.49 -26.48
C ILE A 13 -15.46 -24.31 -24.98
N LEU A 14 -14.75 -25.14 -24.20
CA LEU A 14 -14.50 -24.93 -22.77
C LEU A 14 -13.65 -23.68 -22.65
N LEU A 15 -14.31 -22.54 -22.49
CA LEU A 15 -13.69 -21.26 -22.15
C LEU A 15 -13.28 -21.37 -20.67
N VAL A 16 -12.08 -21.93 -20.41
CA VAL A 16 -11.44 -21.85 -19.11
C VAL A 16 -11.08 -20.39 -18.89
N GLY A 17 -12.05 -19.66 -18.38
CA GLY A 17 -11.86 -18.30 -17.90
C GLY A 17 -10.85 -18.35 -16.74
N SER A 18 -9.58 -18.16 -17.04
CA SER A 18 -8.59 -17.84 -16.04
C SER A 18 -9.04 -16.56 -15.35
N PHE A 19 -9.69 -16.69 -14.22
CA PHE A 19 -9.88 -15.60 -13.28
C PHE A 19 -8.49 -15.18 -12.77
N PHE A 20 -7.80 -14.38 -13.57
CA PHE A 20 -6.76 -13.54 -13.02
C PHE A 20 -7.45 -12.59 -12.04
N SER A 21 -7.47 -12.98 -10.79
CA SER A 21 -7.72 -12.05 -9.70
C SER A 21 -6.58 -11.04 -9.72
N PHE A 22 -6.74 -9.99 -10.53
CA PHE A 22 -5.98 -8.77 -10.31
C PHE A 22 -6.39 -8.30 -8.92
N THR A 23 -5.55 -8.55 -7.94
CA THR A 23 -5.57 -7.77 -6.72
C THR A 23 -5.20 -6.36 -7.16
N ASN A 24 -6.21 -5.58 -7.51
CA ASN A 24 -6.08 -4.14 -7.66
C ASN A 24 -5.70 -3.64 -6.26
N ASN A 25 -4.41 -3.54 -6.01
CA ASN A 25 -3.89 -2.64 -5.01
C ASN A 25 -4.24 -1.25 -5.56
N ASP A 26 -5.45 -0.77 -5.22
CA ASP A 26 -5.91 0.59 -5.53
C ASP A 26 -5.09 1.58 -4.69
N ASN A 27 -3.77 1.61 -4.91
CA ASN A 27 -2.84 2.57 -4.32
C ASN A 27 -3.04 3.96 -4.95
N ASN A 28 -4.31 4.37 -5.08
CA ASN A 28 -4.70 5.68 -5.59
C ASN A 28 -4.59 6.79 -4.54
N TYR A 29 -3.81 6.56 -3.48
CA TYR A 29 -3.47 7.59 -2.52
C TYR A 29 -2.25 8.40 -2.99
N GLN A 30 -2.16 9.61 -2.49
CA GLN A 30 -1.02 10.50 -2.67
C GLN A 30 -0.41 10.80 -1.30
N THR A 31 0.90 10.99 -1.27
CA THR A 31 1.65 11.27 -0.04
C THR A 31 2.52 12.51 -0.21
N GLU A 32 2.69 13.24 0.87
CA GLU A 32 3.62 14.36 1.00
C GLU A 32 4.38 14.21 2.31
N CYS A 33 5.71 14.25 2.25
CA CYS A 33 6.52 14.21 3.47
C CYS A 33 6.38 15.51 4.26
N ILE A 34 6.15 15.39 5.58
CA ILE A 34 6.12 16.55 6.51
C ILE A 34 7.44 16.65 7.25
N SER A 35 7.88 15.54 7.85
CA SER A 35 9.13 15.50 8.61
C SER A 35 9.73 14.09 8.64
N ASN A 36 11.06 14.06 8.80
CA ASN A 36 11.81 12.87 9.16
C ASN A 36 12.50 13.16 10.49
N ASP A 37 12.01 12.55 11.55
CA ASP A 37 12.53 12.77 12.89
C ASP A 37 13.81 11.98 13.13
N ILE A 38 14.68 12.51 13.99
CA ILE A 38 15.95 11.87 14.42
C ILE A 38 15.67 10.50 15.05
N ASP A 39 14.54 10.34 15.72
CA ASP A 39 14.14 9.09 16.38
C ASP A 39 13.68 7.97 15.40
N GLY A 40 13.76 8.22 14.11
CA GLY A 40 13.41 7.23 13.06
C GLY A 40 11.92 7.18 12.73
N TYR A 41 11.18 8.23 13.03
CA TYR A 41 9.81 8.43 12.56
C TYR A 41 9.79 9.20 11.26
N THR A 42 8.81 8.87 10.42
CA THR A 42 8.47 9.64 9.22
C THR A 42 7.02 10.07 9.33
N THR A 43 6.79 11.37 9.27
CA THR A 43 5.46 11.95 9.29
C THR A 43 5.07 12.40 7.88
N ILE A 44 3.91 11.94 7.42
CA ILE A 44 3.40 12.23 6.08
C ILE A 44 1.98 12.75 6.12
N LYS A 45 1.63 13.59 5.14
CA LYS A 45 0.25 13.78 4.72
C LYS A 45 -0.11 12.70 3.75
N ILE A 46 -1.35 12.21 3.82
CA ILE A 46 -1.87 11.20 2.90
C ILE A 46 -3.33 11.47 2.59
N TRP A 47 -3.71 11.34 1.33
CA TRP A 47 -5.08 11.50 0.85
C TRP A 47 -5.33 10.61 -0.35
N ASN A 48 -6.61 10.32 -0.60
CA ASN A 48 -7.00 9.53 -1.76
C ASN A 48 -8.02 10.31 -2.60
N PRO A 49 -7.62 10.84 -3.78
CA PRO A 49 -8.48 11.66 -4.63
C PRO A 49 -9.74 10.93 -5.12
N GLN A 50 -9.68 9.62 -5.30
CA GLN A 50 -10.82 8.82 -5.77
C GLN A 50 -11.85 8.61 -4.66
N LYS A 51 -11.40 8.43 -3.41
CA LYS A 51 -12.28 8.24 -2.26
C LYS A 51 -12.80 9.56 -1.69
N GLY A 52 -12.06 10.65 -1.85
CA GLY A 52 -12.46 11.97 -1.40
C GLY A 52 -12.88 11.98 0.08
N GLU A 53 -14.13 12.39 0.37
CA GLU A 53 -14.68 12.42 1.73
C GLU A 53 -14.93 11.02 2.34
N LYS A 54 -14.99 9.96 1.52
CA LYS A 54 -15.15 8.57 1.98
C LYS A 54 -13.84 7.96 2.48
N TYR A 55 -12.71 8.63 2.27
CA TYR A 55 -11.44 8.19 2.79
C TYR A 55 -11.43 8.27 4.32
N LYS A 56 -11.06 7.21 5.01
CA LYS A 56 -11.16 7.10 6.47
C LYS A 56 -9.79 7.04 7.13
N ALA A 57 -9.69 7.53 8.36
CA ALA A 57 -8.46 7.57 9.13
C ALA A 57 -7.72 6.22 9.20
N LYS A 58 -8.45 5.14 9.50
CA LYS A 58 -7.84 3.80 9.56
C LYS A 58 -7.22 3.38 8.23
N GLN A 59 -7.89 3.67 7.12
CA GLN A 59 -7.36 3.37 5.80
C GLN A 59 -6.14 4.25 5.48
N ALA A 60 -6.18 5.54 5.86
CA ALA A 60 -5.03 6.43 5.71
C ALA A 60 -3.80 5.94 6.49
N GLN A 61 -4.00 5.39 7.67
CA GLN A 61 -2.93 4.77 8.47
C GLN A 61 -2.35 3.52 7.78
N GLU A 62 -3.20 2.64 7.28
CA GLU A 62 -2.81 1.42 6.55
C GLU A 62 -2.05 1.76 5.28
N ASP A 63 -2.60 2.67 4.46
CA ASP A 63 -1.97 3.17 3.23
C ASP A 63 -0.63 3.88 3.53
N ALA A 64 -0.51 4.58 4.66
CA ALA A 64 0.73 5.24 5.08
C ALA A 64 1.84 4.23 5.41
N VAL A 65 1.52 3.14 6.11
CA VAL A 65 2.49 2.04 6.35
C VAL A 65 2.86 1.37 5.04
N TYR A 66 1.89 1.16 4.15
CA TYR A 66 2.12 0.59 2.84
C TYR A 66 3.05 1.47 1.97
N ALA A 67 2.86 2.79 2.02
CA ALA A 67 3.73 3.74 1.32
C ALA A 67 5.19 3.61 1.79
N VAL A 68 5.43 3.54 3.10
CA VAL A 68 6.79 3.37 3.65
C VAL A 68 7.40 2.02 3.26
N LEU A 69 6.59 0.96 3.17
CA LEU A 69 7.05 -0.38 2.82
C LEU A 69 7.41 -0.51 1.34
N ILE A 70 6.51 -0.08 0.44
CA ILE A 70 6.53 -0.48 -0.98
C ILE A 70 6.82 0.69 -1.92
N ASN A 71 6.14 1.85 -1.73
CA ASN A 71 6.19 2.93 -2.72
C ASN A 71 7.35 3.91 -2.48
N GLY A 72 7.79 4.02 -1.23
CA GLY A 72 8.61 5.14 -0.81
C GLY A 72 7.78 6.44 -0.69
N ILE A 73 8.42 7.50 -0.24
CA ILE A 73 7.80 8.81 -0.02
C ILE A 73 8.64 9.86 -0.70
N ALA A 74 8.03 10.62 -1.60
CA ALA A 74 8.70 11.73 -2.27
C ALA A 74 9.09 12.82 -1.26
N GLY A 75 10.28 13.36 -1.40
CA GLY A 75 10.76 14.49 -0.61
C GLY A 75 10.02 15.76 -0.99
N THR A 76 9.89 16.65 -0.02
CA THR A 76 9.36 18.00 -0.18
C THR A 76 10.25 18.99 0.55
N ASN A 77 9.95 20.29 0.53
CA ASN A 77 10.70 21.30 1.26
C ASN A 77 10.76 20.95 2.76
N GLY A 78 11.95 20.64 3.26
CA GLY A 78 12.19 20.27 4.66
C GLY A 78 12.18 18.75 4.95
N CYS A 79 11.94 17.92 3.95
CA CYS A 79 11.88 16.47 4.11
C CYS A 79 12.58 15.76 2.95
N THR A 80 13.58 14.94 3.23
CA THR A 80 14.30 14.18 2.20
C THR A 80 13.46 13.00 1.70
N THR A 81 13.62 12.67 0.41
CA THR A 81 13.00 11.48 -0.18
C THR A 81 13.32 10.23 0.63
N GLN A 82 12.30 9.44 0.92
CA GLN A 82 12.41 8.19 1.64
C GLN A 82 12.19 7.02 0.69
N PRO A 83 13.24 6.25 0.35
CA PRO A 83 13.04 5.05 -0.47
C PRO A 83 12.23 4.02 0.31
N PRO A 84 11.51 3.11 -0.39
CA PRO A 84 10.77 2.03 0.24
C PRO A 84 11.72 1.12 1.05
N ILE A 85 11.18 0.49 2.08
CA ILE A 85 11.96 -0.50 2.87
C ILE A 85 12.16 -1.77 2.06
N LEU A 86 11.13 -2.23 1.36
CA LEU A 86 11.16 -3.39 0.48
C LEU A 86 11.69 -2.97 -0.91
N LYS A 87 13.01 -2.92 -1.04
CA LYS A 87 13.70 -2.29 -2.19
C LYS A 87 13.80 -3.18 -3.44
N ASN A 88 13.46 -4.44 -3.34
CA ASN A 88 13.63 -5.40 -4.43
C ASN A 88 12.56 -6.50 -4.39
N ASN A 89 12.42 -7.21 -5.50
CA ASN A 89 11.41 -8.25 -5.69
C ASN A 89 11.54 -9.41 -4.69
N GLU A 90 12.76 -9.70 -4.19
CA GLU A 90 12.97 -10.75 -3.18
C GLU A 90 12.29 -10.37 -1.86
N TYR A 91 12.48 -9.11 -1.41
CA TYR A 91 11.89 -8.62 -0.18
C TYR A 91 10.38 -8.52 -0.27
N GLU A 92 9.88 -8.01 -1.41
CA GLU A 92 8.44 -7.95 -1.67
C GLU A 92 7.80 -9.34 -1.68
N SER A 93 8.45 -10.32 -2.33
CA SER A 93 7.98 -11.70 -2.39
C SER A 93 7.92 -12.34 -0.99
N LYS A 94 8.94 -12.12 -0.17
CA LYS A 94 8.94 -12.60 1.23
C LYS A 94 7.84 -11.94 2.05
N PHE A 95 7.65 -10.64 1.90
CA PHE A 95 6.61 -9.89 2.60
C PHE A 95 5.20 -10.34 2.20
N LYS A 96 4.96 -10.68 0.94
CA LYS A 96 3.66 -11.19 0.45
C LYS A 96 3.15 -12.37 1.24
N ASN A 97 4.02 -13.22 1.76
CA ASN A 97 3.63 -14.37 2.56
C ASN A 97 2.94 -13.99 3.88
N ILE A 98 3.25 -12.82 4.42
CA ILE A 98 2.70 -12.31 5.68
C ILE A 98 1.79 -11.10 5.50
N GLU A 99 1.72 -10.51 4.32
CA GLU A 99 1.02 -9.25 4.02
C GLU A 99 -0.41 -9.26 4.56
N LYS A 100 -1.17 -10.32 4.25
CA LYS A 100 -2.57 -10.45 4.69
C LYS A 100 -2.72 -10.45 6.21
N SER A 101 -1.85 -11.13 6.92
CA SER A 101 -1.86 -11.18 8.40
C SER A 101 -1.31 -9.88 9.00
N PHE A 102 -0.31 -9.31 8.36
CA PHE A 102 0.29 -8.05 8.77
C PHE A 102 -0.72 -6.91 8.72
N PHE A 103 -1.48 -6.78 7.63
CA PHE A 103 -2.53 -5.76 7.44
C PHE A 103 -3.93 -6.19 7.91
N ALA A 104 -4.06 -7.28 8.65
CA ALA A 104 -5.35 -7.67 9.23
C ALA A 104 -5.92 -6.56 10.15
N LYS A 105 -7.22 -6.65 10.48
CA LYS A 105 -7.94 -5.65 11.31
C LYS A 105 -7.20 -5.26 12.60
N ASN A 106 -6.54 -6.25 13.23
CA ASN A 106 -5.70 -6.08 14.43
C ASN A 106 -4.26 -6.53 14.15
N GLY A 107 -3.79 -6.31 12.92
CA GLY A 107 -2.48 -6.76 12.47
C GLY A 107 -1.32 -5.96 13.04
N LYS A 108 -0.12 -6.46 12.79
CA LYS A 108 1.12 -5.89 13.33
C LYS A 108 1.41 -4.47 12.84
N TRP A 109 0.89 -4.06 11.69
CA TRP A 109 1.04 -2.71 11.15
C TRP A 109 0.64 -1.59 12.12
N LEU A 110 -0.33 -1.87 13.01
CA LEU A 110 -0.79 -0.91 14.02
C LEU A 110 0.30 -0.51 15.02
N LEU A 111 1.28 -1.39 15.26
CA LEU A 111 2.39 -1.14 16.19
C LEU A 111 3.34 -0.04 15.69
N PHE A 112 3.32 0.25 14.41
CA PHE A 112 4.23 1.20 13.78
C PHE A 112 3.62 2.59 13.60
N ILE A 113 2.37 2.78 14.01
CA ILE A 113 1.71 4.09 14.00
C ILE A 113 1.92 4.77 15.35
N ARG A 114 2.61 5.93 15.34
CA ARG A 114 2.88 6.70 16.56
C ARG A 114 1.69 7.56 16.99
N SER A 115 0.98 8.15 16.04
CA SER A 115 -0.11 9.08 16.31
C SER A 115 -1.36 8.70 15.53
N ALA A 116 -2.52 8.98 16.11
CA ALA A 116 -3.78 8.92 15.37
C ALA A 116 -3.73 9.91 14.20
N ALA A 117 -4.31 9.52 13.08
CA ALA A 117 -4.38 10.39 11.93
C ALA A 117 -5.21 11.65 12.25
N THR A 118 -4.60 12.82 12.16
CA THR A 118 -5.30 14.10 12.27
C THR A 118 -5.96 14.39 10.94
N GLU A 119 -7.28 14.59 10.93
CA GLU A 119 -8.03 14.89 9.73
C GLU A 119 -7.99 16.41 9.43
N THR A 120 -7.71 16.75 8.18
CA THR A 120 -7.91 18.08 7.61
C THR A 120 -8.64 17.93 6.27
N THR A 121 -9.23 19.03 5.78
CA THR A 121 -9.86 19.04 4.46
C THR A 121 -9.11 19.99 3.56
N LEU A 122 -8.74 19.53 2.36
CA LEU A 122 -8.21 20.40 1.30
C LEU A 122 -9.31 20.69 0.28
N PRO A 123 -9.51 21.97 -0.10
CA PRO A 123 -10.32 22.30 -1.26
C PRO A 123 -9.62 21.76 -2.52
N THR A 124 -10.37 21.22 -3.45
CA THR A 124 -9.83 20.86 -4.76
C THR A 124 -9.90 22.04 -5.71
N SER A 125 -8.92 22.19 -6.59
CA SER A 125 -8.95 23.18 -7.69
C SER A 125 -10.07 22.91 -8.71
N LEU A 126 -10.73 21.77 -8.65
CA LEU A 126 -11.77 21.29 -9.56
C LEU A 126 -13.20 21.50 -9.03
N GLY A 127 -13.44 22.45 -8.13
CA GLY A 127 -14.79 22.82 -7.68
C GLY A 127 -15.15 22.25 -6.28
N LYS A 128 -16.45 21.93 -6.06
CA LYS A 128 -17.03 21.65 -4.73
C LYS A 128 -16.55 20.36 -4.03
N LYS A 129 -15.65 19.59 -4.63
CA LYS A 129 -15.14 18.34 -4.01
C LYS A 129 -14.11 18.69 -2.93
N LYS A 130 -14.27 18.12 -1.75
CA LYS A 130 -13.31 18.21 -0.66
C LYS A 130 -12.61 16.86 -0.51
N TRP A 131 -11.30 16.88 -0.25
CA TRP A 131 -10.54 15.69 0.07
C TRP A 131 -10.24 15.66 1.57
N LYS A 132 -10.44 14.51 2.17
CA LYS A 132 -9.92 14.25 3.50
C LYS A 132 -8.44 13.96 3.39
N VAL A 133 -7.65 14.69 4.15
CA VAL A 133 -6.21 14.55 4.26
C VAL A 133 -5.88 14.18 5.70
N TYR A 134 -5.04 13.20 5.85
CA TYR A 134 -4.62 12.73 7.17
C TYR A 134 -3.12 12.93 7.34
N GLN A 135 -2.72 13.33 8.52
CA GLN A 135 -1.33 13.34 8.94
C GLN A 135 -1.05 12.09 9.76
N VAL A 136 -0.09 11.28 9.33
CA VAL A 136 0.27 10.01 9.97
C VAL A 136 1.77 9.97 10.23
N SER A 137 2.16 9.61 11.45
CA SER A 137 3.57 9.38 11.82
C SER A 137 3.83 7.90 11.96
N ILE A 138 4.80 7.38 11.20
CA ILE A 138 5.17 5.98 11.12
C ILE A 138 6.57 5.77 11.69
N SER A 139 6.75 4.81 12.61
CA SER A 139 8.06 4.37 13.06
C SER A 139 8.73 3.51 12.00
N LYS A 140 9.46 4.16 11.08
CA LYS A 140 10.20 3.47 10.01
C LYS A 140 11.31 2.58 10.60
N LYS A 141 11.94 3.01 11.69
CA LYS A 141 12.98 2.25 12.39
C LYS A 141 12.44 0.93 12.95
N GLU A 142 11.34 0.98 13.69
CA GLU A 142 10.73 -0.23 14.27
C GLU A 142 10.13 -1.14 13.20
N LEU A 143 9.53 -0.56 12.17
CA LEU A 143 9.01 -1.32 11.04
C LEU A 143 10.14 -2.08 10.32
N ARG A 144 11.27 -1.42 10.10
CA ARG A 144 12.46 -2.05 9.51
C ARG A 144 12.98 -3.17 10.40
N LYS A 145 13.14 -2.91 11.71
CA LYS A 145 13.58 -3.92 12.68
C LYS A 145 12.67 -5.15 12.66
N TYR A 146 11.35 -4.95 12.64
CA TYR A 146 10.40 -6.04 12.53
C TYR A 146 10.65 -6.91 11.28
N LEU A 147 10.90 -6.30 10.12
CA LEU A 147 11.16 -7.03 8.89
C LEU A 147 12.51 -7.79 8.94
N GLU A 148 13.51 -7.22 9.58
CA GLU A 148 14.82 -7.87 9.82
C GLU A 148 14.67 -9.08 10.76
N ASP A 149 13.97 -8.92 11.88
CA ASP A 149 13.72 -10.00 12.87
C ASP A 149 12.91 -11.17 12.25
N HIS A 150 12.11 -10.90 11.20
CA HIS A 150 11.35 -11.92 10.47
C HIS A 150 12.04 -12.42 9.20
N ASN A 151 13.31 -12.08 8.98
CA ASN A 151 14.10 -12.47 7.81
C ASN A 151 13.48 -12.08 6.45
N ILE A 152 12.66 -11.02 6.43
CA ILE A 152 12.09 -10.48 5.21
C ILE A 152 13.12 -9.64 4.47
N ILE A 153 13.88 -8.83 5.20
CA ILE A 153 15.00 -8.04 4.69
C ILE A 153 16.28 -8.39 5.43
N LYS A 154 17.43 -8.08 4.83
CA LYS A 154 18.74 -8.23 5.50
C LYS A 154 18.95 -7.12 6.53
N ALA A 155 19.51 -7.48 7.68
CA ALA A 155 19.91 -6.50 8.68
C ALA A 155 21.03 -5.59 8.14
N LEU A 156 21.03 -4.33 8.56
CA LEU A 156 22.02 -3.34 8.09
C LEU A 156 23.47 -3.70 8.49
N ASN A 157 23.65 -4.49 9.56
CA ASN A 157 24.96 -4.82 10.15
C ASN A 157 25.57 -6.13 9.62
N THR A 158 24.98 -6.79 8.62
CA THR A 158 25.49 -8.06 8.07
C THR A 158 26.50 -7.88 6.92
N GLY A 159 27.11 -6.72 6.80
CA GLY A 159 27.97 -6.35 5.66
C GLY A 159 29.41 -5.95 6.02
N PHE A 160 29.94 -6.36 7.19
CA PHE A 160 31.35 -6.20 7.52
C PHE A 160 31.95 -7.53 7.98
#